data_e3e4e80f6e094bdd858fb99a75bec22e
#
_entry.id   e3e4e80f6e094bdd858fb99a75bec22e
#
_cell.length_a   1.000
_cell.length_b   1.000
_cell.length_c   1.000
_cell.angle_alpha   90.00
_cell.angle_beta   90.00
_cell.angle_gamma   90.00
#
_symmetry.space_group_name_H-M   'P 1'
#
loop_
_entity.id
_entity.type
_entity.pdbx_description
1 polymer ?
#
loop_
_entity_poly.entity_id
_entity_poly.type
_entity_poly.pdbx_seq_one_letter_code
_entity_poly.pdbx_strand_id
1 'polypeptide(L)'
;MPGPNADQPITTPAAESATRFSNLLASKLDPEARKARANRAGMEALLLALRQQEDTLRQGGGAKAIEAQHGKKRLTARERLDLLLDPGEEFLELGLFAAYGMYEEWGGAPSAGVVTGLGRVAGRLVMVIANDATVKAGAFFPMTAKKVLRAQAIALENRIPTVYLVDSSGVFLPLQEDVFPDQDDFGRIFRNNAVMSARGIPQITAIMGMCVAGGAYLPVMTDHVLMTEGSGLFLAGPALVQAAIGQKYTAEELGGATMHSEISGTVDFKEPNDHLCLARLRSLVSRLGHGPSAPFDRAPFGHQQDAPRFSAQDLYALLDPDPVKGAGHSYDIHEVIARLVDRSQFDEYKQDYGKTVVCGYGRIGGFAVGIVANQKTHQTHTSQTGEKRVEFGGVIYAESAQKAARFIMDCNQNLIPLIFLHDVNGFMVGRDAEWSGIIRAGAQMVSAVANSTVPKITVILGGSFGAGHYAMCGKAYDPRFLFAWPTARYAVMSGASAASTLVEIKIRQLERGGKQLSDAEKSQVFDSIKASYDEQTDGRYAAARLWVDAIIDPAKTREVLFTALQATALNPEVEKFNPGVIQT
;
A
#
# COMPACT_ATOMS: atom_id res chain seq x y z
N MET A 1 47.66 23.34 72.02
CA MET A 1 46.29 22.86 71.88
C MET A 1 46.15 22.19 70.51
N PRO A 2 45.88 20.90 70.44
CA PRO A 2 45.80 20.19 69.20
C PRO A 2 44.38 20.35 68.61
N GLY A 3 44.32 20.51 67.27
CA GLY A 3 43.05 20.58 66.48
C GLY A 3 42.41 19.22 66.34
N PRO A 4 41.11 19.16 66.01
CA PRO A 4 40.35 17.92 65.95
C PRO A 4 40.57 17.12 64.66
N ASN A 5 40.60 15.80 64.82
CA ASN A 5 40.70 14.76 63.85
C ASN A 5 39.62 14.88 62.71
N ALA A 6 40.12 14.82 61.49
CA ALA A 6 39.34 14.45 60.32
C ALA A 6 39.73 13.02 59.96
N ASP A 7 38.79 12.08 60.03
CA ASP A 7 38.72 10.85 59.23
C ASP A 7 37.61 9.96 59.82
N GLN A 8 36.38 10.24 59.37
CA GLN A 8 35.34 9.19 59.30
C GLN A 8 34.98 8.98 57.86
N PRO A 9 34.99 7.74 57.31
CA PRO A 9 34.54 7.47 55.96
C PRO A 9 33.04 7.66 55.89
N ILE A 10 32.62 8.52 54.95
CA ILE A 10 31.22 8.66 54.55
C ILE A 10 30.80 7.33 53.93
N THR A 11 30.06 6.53 54.66
CA THR A 11 29.35 5.37 54.09
C THR A 11 28.28 5.88 53.16
N THR A 12 28.52 5.80 51.86
CA THR A 12 27.49 5.94 50.80
C THR A 12 26.41 4.89 51.06
N PRO A 13 25.11 5.27 51.10
CA PRO A 13 24.03 4.30 51.18
C PRO A 13 24.11 3.37 49.97
N ALA A 14 23.96 2.07 50.22
CA ALA A 14 23.85 1.05 49.17
C ALA A 14 22.85 1.51 48.11
N ALA A 15 23.26 1.47 46.85
CA ALA A 15 22.42 1.79 45.72
C ALA A 15 21.16 0.91 45.79
N GLU A 16 20.02 1.50 46.17
CA GLU A 16 18.71 0.94 45.90
C GLU A 16 18.70 0.56 44.40
N SER A 17 18.32 -0.66 44.10
CA SER A 17 18.17 -1.14 42.73
C SER A 17 17.15 -0.24 42.01
N ALA A 18 17.65 0.81 41.38
CA ALA A 18 16.85 1.61 40.48
C ALA A 18 16.23 0.64 39.44
N THR A 19 14.93 0.46 39.53
CA THR A 19 14.14 -0.29 38.53
C THR A 19 14.49 0.36 37.20
N ARG A 20 15.29 -0.31 36.38
CA ARG A 20 15.67 0.21 35.06
C ARG A 20 14.38 0.34 34.25
N PHE A 21 14.12 1.56 33.76
CA PHE A 21 13.06 1.79 32.79
C PHE A 21 13.19 0.76 31.67
N SER A 22 12.10 0.06 31.38
CA SER A 22 12.04 -0.93 30.31
C SER A 22 10.78 -0.71 29.48
N ASN A 23 10.96 -0.33 28.22
CA ASN A 23 9.93 -0.24 27.21
C ASN A 23 9.86 -1.50 26.31
N LEU A 24 10.38 -2.62 26.84
CA LEU A 24 10.38 -3.89 26.14
C LEU A 24 9.00 -4.52 26.17
N LEU A 25 8.45 -4.81 25.00
CA LEU A 25 7.25 -5.62 24.88
C LEU A 25 7.57 -7.09 25.19
N ALA A 26 6.69 -7.70 25.98
CA ALA A 26 6.71 -9.14 26.24
C ALA A 26 5.72 -9.82 25.28
N SER A 27 6.04 -11.04 24.83
CA SER A 27 5.10 -11.87 24.09
C SER A 27 4.43 -12.86 25.06
N LYS A 28 3.12 -12.97 24.95
CA LYS A 28 2.29 -14.00 25.61
C LYS A 28 1.85 -15.08 24.64
N LEU A 29 2.22 -14.95 23.37
CA LEU A 29 1.90 -15.94 22.35
C LEU A 29 2.68 -17.22 22.62
N ASP A 30 1.97 -18.33 22.80
CA ASP A 30 2.53 -19.67 22.74
C ASP A 30 2.32 -20.23 21.32
N PRO A 31 3.38 -20.27 20.48
CA PRO A 31 3.26 -20.75 19.10
C PRO A 31 2.85 -22.22 19.00
N GLU A 32 3.06 -23.01 20.08
CA GLU A 32 2.75 -24.44 20.15
C GLU A 32 1.33 -24.71 20.65
N ALA A 33 0.63 -23.70 21.14
CA ALA A 33 -0.76 -23.86 21.55
C ALA A 33 -1.62 -24.37 20.38
N ARG A 34 -2.60 -25.23 20.66
CA ARG A 34 -3.46 -25.86 19.64
C ARG A 34 -4.09 -24.83 18.68
N LYS A 35 -4.56 -23.70 19.21
CA LYS A 35 -5.17 -22.62 18.41
C LYS A 35 -4.13 -21.92 17.54
N ALA A 36 -2.96 -21.62 18.09
CA ALA A 36 -1.86 -20.97 17.37
C ALA A 36 -1.38 -21.83 16.18
N ARG A 37 -1.21 -23.13 16.39
CA ARG A 37 -0.86 -24.08 15.31
C ARG A 37 -1.93 -24.18 14.24
N ALA A 38 -3.21 -24.19 14.62
CA ALA A 38 -4.32 -24.20 13.67
C ALA A 38 -4.36 -22.92 12.82
N ASN A 39 -4.20 -21.75 13.44
CA ASN A 39 -4.13 -20.48 12.75
C ASN A 39 -2.93 -20.42 11.80
N ARG A 40 -1.75 -20.85 12.25
CA ARG A 40 -0.52 -20.92 11.42
C ARG A 40 -0.74 -21.78 10.19
N ALA A 41 -1.24 -23.01 10.36
CA ALA A 41 -1.50 -23.90 9.23
C ALA A 41 -2.52 -23.32 8.24
N GLY A 42 -3.57 -22.68 8.75
CA GLY A 42 -4.55 -21.98 7.91
C GLY A 42 -3.95 -20.77 7.16
N MET A 43 -3.11 -19.97 7.82
CA MET A 43 -2.43 -18.84 7.18
C MET A 43 -1.43 -19.30 6.11
N GLU A 44 -0.66 -20.36 6.38
CA GLU A 44 0.26 -20.95 5.42
C GLU A 44 -0.48 -21.47 4.17
N ALA A 45 -1.64 -22.12 4.37
CA ALA A 45 -2.49 -22.57 3.26
C ALA A 45 -3.05 -21.38 2.45
N LEU A 46 -3.49 -20.31 3.12
CA LEU A 46 -3.96 -19.08 2.47
C LEU A 46 -2.83 -18.40 1.67
N LEU A 47 -1.64 -18.29 2.24
CA LEU A 47 -0.47 -17.74 1.57
C LEU A 47 -0.02 -18.59 0.38
N LEU A 48 -0.09 -19.92 0.48
CA LEU A 48 0.22 -20.81 -0.64
C LEU A 48 -0.74 -20.58 -1.81
N ALA A 49 -2.04 -20.51 -1.52
CA ALA A 49 -3.06 -20.22 -2.54
C ALA A 49 -2.86 -18.83 -3.17
N LEU A 50 -2.51 -17.83 -2.35
CA LEU A 50 -2.23 -16.46 -2.84
C LEU A 50 -1.01 -16.46 -3.77
N ARG A 51 0.09 -17.11 -3.39
CA ARG A 51 1.31 -17.22 -4.21
C ARG A 51 1.06 -17.90 -5.56
N GLN A 52 0.24 -18.96 -5.58
CA GLN A 52 -0.16 -19.60 -6.84
C GLN A 52 -0.91 -18.65 -7.77
N GLN A 53 -1.79 -17.82 -7.21
CA GLN A 53 -2.49 -16.78 -7.96
C GLN A 53 -1.53 -15.68 -8.45
N GLU A 54 -0.62 -15.24 -7.60
CA GLU A 54 0.44 -14.28 -7.96
C GLU A 54 1.30 -14.79 -9.11
N ASP A 55 1.73 -16.05 -9.05
CA ASP A 55 2.54 -16.68 -10.10
C ASP A 55 1.77 -16.75 -11.42
N THR A 56 0.46 -17.03 -11.37
CA THR A 56 -0.42 -16.99 -12.54
C THR A 56 -0.51 -15.58 -13.12
N LEU A 57 -0.69 -14.56 -12.28
CA LEU A 57 -0.75 -13.15 -12.72
C LEU A 57 0.58 -12.69 -13.32
N ARG A 58 1.71 -13.17 -12.78
CA ARG A 58 3.05 -12.86 -13.31
C ARG A 58 3.32 -13.47 -14.69
N GLN A 59 2.56 -14.47 -15.12
CA GLN A 59 2.64 -14.99 -16.49
C GLN A 59 2.05 -14.00 -17.55
N GLY A 60 1.40 -12.93 -17.11
CA GLY A 60 0.84 -11.92 -18.01
C GLY A 60 -0.12 -12.53 -19.04
N GLY A 61 0.16 -12.36 -20.34
CA GLY A 61 -0.62 -12.93 -21.43
C GLY A 61 -0.42 -14.44 -21.66
N GLY A 62 0.41 -15.10 -20.82
CA GLY A 62 0.67 -16.55 -20.85
C GLY A 62 1.73 -16.96 -21.88
N ALA A 63 2.07 -18.25 -21.87
CA ALA A 63 3.21 -18.80 -22.59
C ALA A 63 3.25 -18.43 -24.08
N LYS A 64 2.11 -18.50 -24.78
CA LYS A 64 2.03 -18.16 -26.22
C LYS A 64 2.38 -16.69 -26.49
N ALA A 65 1.95 -15.78 -25.61
CA ALA A 65 2.24 -14.36 -25.76
C ALA A 65 3.70 -14.04 -25.43
N ILE A 66 4.27 -14.75 -24.45
CA ILE A 66 5.69 -14.67 -24.10
C ILE A 66 6.55 -15.14 -25.27
N GLU A 67 6.23 -16.30 -25.87
CA GLU A 67 6.92 -16.83 -27.04
C GLU A 67 6.84 -15.87 -28.24
N ALA A 68 5.67 -15.26 -28.47
CA ALA A 68 5.50 -14.26 -29.51
C ALA A 68 6.35 -12.99 -29.27
N GLN A 69 6.61 -12.62 -28.02
CA GLN A 69 7.50 -11.52 -27.67
C GLN A 69 8.96 -11.89 -27.95
N HIS A 70 9.38 -13.08 -27.54
CA HIS A 70 10.72 -13.61 -27.83
C HIS A 70 10.96 -13.78 -29.35
N GLY A 71 9.94 -14.18 -30.11
CA GLY A 71 10.00 -14.25 -31.57
C GLY A 71 10.31 -12.91 -32.26
N LYS A 72 9.99 -11.79 -31.59
CA LYS A 72 10.39 -10.43 -32.01
C LYS A 72 11.78 -10.04 -31.50
N LYS A 73 12.51 -10.93 -30.85
CA LYS A 73 13.81 -10.70 -30.16
C LYS A 73 13.72 -9.64 -29.04
N ARG A 74 12.59 -9.57 -28.37
CA ARG A 74 12.33 -8.67 -27.24
C ARG A 74 12.13 -9.46 -25.97
N LEU A 75 12.55 -8.88 -24.86
CA LEU A 75 12.28 -9.41 -23.54
C LEU A 75 10.85 -9.06 -23.07
N THR A 76 10.30 -9.87 -22.20
CA THR A 76 9.08 -9.52 -21.46
C THR A 76 9.35 -8.41 -20.44
N ALA A 77 8.29 -7.78 -19.91
CA ALA A 77 8.43 -6.75 -18.88
C ALA A 77 9.17 -7.30 -17.64
N ARG A 78 8.92 -8.54 -17.24
CA ARG A 78 9.55 -9.15 -16.06
C ARG A 78 11.02 -9.49 -16.29
N GLU A 79 11.36 -10.04 -17.43
CA GLU A 79 12.76 -10.26 -17.81
C GLU A 79 13.56 -8.94 -17.88
N ARG A 80 12.92 -7.88 -18.35
CA ARG A 80 13.52 -6.52 -18.32
C ARG A 80 13.76 -6.05 -16.88
N LEU A 81 12.82 -6.32 -15.96
CA LEU A 81 13.00 -6.00 -14.55
C LEU A 81 14.16 -6.79 -13.92
N ASP A 82 14.27 -8.08 -14.20
CA ASP A 82 15.34 -8.94 -13.67
C ASP A 82 16.74 -8.43 -14.06
N LEU A 83 16.86 -7.82 -15.25
CA LEU A 83 18.09 -7.19 -15.72
C LEU A 83 18.31 -5.76 -15.21
N LEU A 84 17.21 -5.05 -14.93
CA LEU A 84 17.24 -3.66 -14.48
C LEU A 84 17.60 -3.56 -12.99
N LEU A 85 16.99 -4.40 -12.17
CA LEU A 85 17.12 -4.33 -10.72
C LEU A 85 18.47 -4.86 -10.22
N ASP A 86 18.85 -4.43 -9.03
CA ASP A 86 20.09 -4.90 -8.41
C ASP A 86 19.93 -6.35 -7.92
N PRO A 87 20.90 -7.22 -8.19
CA PRO A 87 20.80 -8.63 -7.78
C PRO A 87 20.69 -8.78 -6.27
N GLY A 88 19.76 -9.62 -5.82
CA GLY A 88 19.54 -9.92 -4.40
C GLY A 88 18.72 -8.87 -3.64
N GLU A 89 18.32 -7.79 -4.28
CA GLU A 89 17.41 -6.79 -3.70
C GLU A 89 15.95 -7.16 -3.99
N GLU A 90 15.07 -6.98 -3.00
CA GLU A 90 13.64 -7.26 -3.18
C GLU A 90 12.96 -6.17 -4.02
N PHE A 91 12.09 -6.58 -4.92
CA PHE A 91 11.18 -5.69 -5.64
C PHE A 91 9.82 -5.66 -4.94
N LEU A 92 9.48 -4.52 -4.34
CA LEU A 92 8.15 -4.31 -3.77
C LEU A 92 7.15 -4.02 -4.88
N GLU A 93 6.55 -5.07 -5.43
CA GLU A 93 5.58 -4.97 -6.51
C GLU A 93 4.25 -4.39 -5.98
N LEU A 94 3.77 -3.32 -6.60
CA LEU A 94 2.54 -2.63 -6.28
C LEU A 94 1.46 -2.96 -7.30
N GLY A 95 0.25 -3.28 -6.85
CA GLY A 95 -0.90 -3.54 -7.71
C GLY A 95 -0.80 -4.82 -8.53
N LEU A 96 -0.12 -5.88 -8.06
CA LEU A 96 -0.05 -7.17 -8.78
C LEU A 96 -1.45 -7.73 -9.08
N PHE A 97 -2.39 -7.60 -8.16
CA PHE A 97 -3.78 -8.03 -8.33
C PHE A 97 -4.67 -7.04 -9.09
N ALA A 98 -4.14 -5.91 -9.56
CA ALA A 98 -4.94 -4.94 -10.31
C ALA A 98 -5.64 -5.60 -11.51
N ALA A 99 -6.94 -5.35 -11.66
CA ALA A 99 -7.83 -5.95 -12.65
C ALA A 99 -8.08 -7.47 -12.48
N TYR A 100 -7.73 -8.08 -11.36
CA TYR A 100 -8.04 -9.49 -11.11
C TYR A 100 -9.56 -9.75 -11.16
N GLY A 101 -9.99 -10.73 -11.99
CA GLY A 101 -11.41 -11.03 -12.23
C GLY A 101 -12.19 -9.92 -12.94
N MET A 102 -11.49 -8.99 -13.62
CA MET A 102 -12.11 -7.93 -14.41
C MET A 102 -11.78 -8.11 -15.91
N TYR A 103 -12.65 -7.57 -16.76
CA TYR A 103 -12.48 -7.58 -18.23
C TYR A 103 -12.44 -8.99 -18.85
N GLU A 104 -13.14 -9.96 -18.25
CA GLU A 104 -13.17 -11.36 -18.72
C GLU A 104 -13.76 -11.49 -20.12
N GLU A 105 -14.73 -10.64 -20.46
CA GLU A 105 -15.32 -10.53 -21.81
C GLU A 105 -14.28 -10.17 -22.88
N TRP A 106 -13.18 -9.56 -22.48
CA TRP A 106 -12.03 -9.22 -23.33
C TRP A 106 -10.85 -10.18 -23.16
N GLY A 107 -11.03 -11.26 -22.37
CA GLY A 107 -9.99 -12.23 -22.03
C GLY A 107 -9.05 -11.79 -20.91
N GLY A 108 -9.52 -10.87 -20.07
CA GLY A 108 -8.81 -10.40 -18.88
C GLY A 108 -7.67 -9.42 -19.15
N ALA A 109 -7.21 -8.79 -18.08
CA ALA A 109 -6.03 -7.91 -18.07
C ALA A 109 -5.16 -8.20 -16.83
N PRO A 110 -4.41 -9.31 -16.77
CA PRO A 110 -3.58 -9.67 -15.63
C PRO A 110 -2.66 -8.51 -15.22
N SER A 111 -2.63 -8.22 -13.90
CA SER A 111 -1.86 -7.10 -13.35
C SER A 111 -2.13 -5.76 -14.06
N ALA A 112 -3.33 -5.59 -14.64
CA ALA A 112 -3.73 -4.45 -15.46
C ALA A 112 -2.80 -4.18 -16.66
N GLY A 113 -2.06 -5.19 -17.17
CA GLY A 113 -1.13 -5.05 -18.29
C GLY A 113 0.08 -4.14 -18.05
N VAL A 114 0.41 -3.87 -16.79
CA VAL A 114 1.57 -3.04 -16.42
C VAL A 114 2.16 -3.49 -15.09
N VAL A 115 3.46 -3.63 -15.00
CA VAL A 115 4.18 -3.93 -13.75
C VAL A 115 4.62 -2.62 -13.11
N THR A 116 4.29 -2.42 -11.84
CA THR A 116 4.70 -1.24 -11.07
C THR A 116 5.26 -1.64 -9.72
N GLY A 117 6.24 -0.92 -9.20
CA GLY A 117 6.79 -1.20 -7.88
C GLY A 117 8.05 -0.42 -7.56
N LEU A 118 8.54 -0.62 -6.36
CA LEU A 118 9.78 -0.04 -5.85
C LEU A 118 10.91 -1.07 -5.91
N GLY A 119 12.02 -0.71 -6.49
CA GLY A 119 13.21 -1.54 -6.54
C GLY A 119 14.48 -0.72 -6.53
N ARG A 120 15.62 -1.39 -6.36
CA ARG A 120 16.92 -0.72 -6.43
C ARG A 120 17.56 -0.90 -7.79
N VAL A 121 18.06 0.21 -8.32
CA VAL A 121 18.83 0.26 -9.57
C VAL A 121 20.12 1.00 -9.28
N ALA A 122 21.23 0.33 -9.41
CA ALA A 122 22.55 0.88 -9.06
C ALA A 122 22.59 1.48 -7.63
N GLY A 123 22.01 0.78 -6.66
CA GLY A 123 21.91 1.17 -5.26
C GLY A 123 20.83 2.20 -4.93
N ARG A 124 20.13 2.76 -5.92
CA ARG A 124 19.11 3.79 -5.72
C ARG A 124 17.71 3.21 -5.74
N LEU A 125 16.88 3.63 -4.80
CA LEU A 125 15.46 3.30 -4.82
C LEU A 125 14.78 4.08 -5.96
N VAL A 126 14.08 3.35 -6.83
CA VAL A 126 13.35 3.90 -7.96
C VAL A 126 11.93 3.34 -8.02
N MET A 127 11.00 4.11 -8.56
CA MET A 127 9.71 3.62 -9.01
C MET A 127 9.87 3.07 -10.43
N VAL A 128 9.48 1.84 -10.67
CA VAL A 128 9.44 1.22 -12.00
C VAL A 128 8.00 1.14 -12.48
N ILE A 129 7.77 1.52 -13.74
CA ILE A 129 6.49 1.41 -14.46
C ILE A 129 6.80 0.76 -15.81
N ALA A 130 6.45 -0.51 -15.97
CA ALA A 130 6.79 -1.30 -17.15
C ALA A 130 5.54 -1.87 -17.82
N ASN A 131 5.23 -1.47 -19.06
CA ASN A 131 4.14 -2.06 -19.82
C ASN A 131 4.42 -3.53 -20.10
N ASP A 132 3.42 -4.37 -19.89
CA ASP A 132 3.47 -5.79 -20.27
C ASP A 132 2.85 -6.01 -21.64
N ALA A 133 3.70 -6.02 -22.66
CA ALA A 133 3.26 -6.23 -24.04
C ALA A 133 2.65 -7.63 -24.30
N THR A 134 2.82 -8.58 -23.38
CA THR A 134 2.16 -9.90 -23.45
C THR A 134 0.66 -9.79 -23.16
N VAL A 135 0.23 -8.75 -22.43
CA VAL A 135 -1.18 -8.47 -22.12
C VAL A 135 -1.73 -7.47 -23.12
N LYS A 136 -2.51 -7.95 -24.09
CA LYS A 136 -3.17 -7.13 -25.13
C LYS A 136 -2.24 -6.10 -25.78
N ALA A 137 -1.01 -6.51 -26.10
CA ALA A 137 0.04 -5.64 -26.67
C ALA A 137 0.33 -4.38 -25.82
N GLY A 138 0.23 -4.47 -24.50
CA GLY A 138 0.44 -3.36 -23.57
C GLY A 138 -0.63 -2.26 -23.64
N ALA A 139 -1.83 -2.57 -24.10
CA ALA A 139 -2.94 -1.61 -24.19
C ALA A 139 -3.38 -1.11 -22.80
N PHE A 140 -3.76 0.16 -22.73
CA PHE A 140 -4.27 0.78 -21.51
C PHE A 140 -5.77 0.51 -21.34
N PHE A 141 -6.10 -0.34 -20.41
CA PHE A 141 -7.44 -0.49 -19.83
C PHE A 141 -7.70 0.61 -18.78
N PRO A 142 -8.94 0.80 -18.30
CA PRO A 142 -9.21 1.73 -17.19
C PRO A 142 -8.34 1.46 -15.96
N MET A 143 -8.19 0.18 -15.59
CA MET A 143 -7.32 -0.19 -14.46
C MET A 143 -5.83 -0.02 -14.74
N THR A 144 -5.38 -0.06 -16.00
CA THR A 144 -3.99 0.26 -16.37
C THR A 144 -3.68 1.72 -16.07
N ALA A 145 -4.55 2.64 -16.52
CA ALA A 145 -4.42 4.06 -16.25
C ALA A 145 -4.41 4.34 -14.73
N LYS A 146 -5.37 3.80 -13.99
CA LYS A 146 -5.46 3.93 -12.54
C LYS A 146 -4.19 3.41 -11.82
N LYS A 147 -3.61 2.31 -12.28
CA LYS A 147 -2.39 1.74 -11.69
C LYS A 147 -1.16 2.61 -11.96
N VAL A 148 -0.99 3.09 -13.18
CA VAL A 148 0.10 4.02 -13.53
C VAL A 148 -0.03 5.32 -12.74
N LEU A 149 -1.24 5.88 -12.64
CA LEU A 149 -1.50 7.09 -11.86
C LEU A 149 -1.18 6.89 -10.37
N ARG A 150 -1.50 5.73 -9.80
CA ARG A 150 -1.13 5.43 -8.41
C ARG A 150 0.38 5.34 -8.23
N ALA A 151 1.10 4.69 -9.14
CA ALA A 151 2.56 4.62 -9.11
C ALA A 151 3.18 6.02 -9.23
N GLN A 152 2.68 6.86 -10.14
CA GLN A 152 3.12 8.26 -10.27
C GLN A 152 2.80 9.09 -9.03
N ALA A 153 1.64 8.91 -8.40
CA ALA A 153 1.29 9.60 -7.16
C ALA A 153 2.27 9.24 -6.04
N ILE A 154 2.58 7.95 -5.86
CA ILE A 154 3.58 7.49 -4.89
C ILE A 154 4.95 8.11 -5.20
N ALA A 155 5.37 8.10 -6.47
CA ALA A 155 6.65 8.67 -6.88
C ALA A 155 6.70 10.18 -6.65
N LEU A 156 5.63 10.90 -6.99
CA LEU A 156 5.51 12.35 -6.83
C LEU A 156 5.55 12.79 -5.37
N GLU A 157 4.75 12.13 -4.52
CA GLU A 157 4.63 12.46 -3.10
C GLU A 157 5.90 12.14 -2.31
N ASN A 158 6.65 11.12 -2.73
CA ASN A 158 7.87 10.70 -2.06
C ASN A 158 9.14 11.14 -2.79
N ARG A 159 9.03 11.86 -3.92
CA ARG A 159 10.15 12.31 -4.78
C ARG A 159 11.05 11.18 -5.25
N ILE A 160 10.45 10.05 -5.63
CA ILE A 160 11.18 8.85 -6.06
C ILE A 160 11.53 8.97 -7.55
N PRO A 161 12.80 8.86 -7.96
CA PRO A 161 13.16 8.76 -9.37
C PRO A 161 12.37 7.66 -10.07
N THR A 162 11.83 7.93 -11.25
CA THR A 162 10.92 7.00 -11.93
C THR A 162 11.51 6.51 -13.25
N VAL A 163 11.41 5.22 -13.48
CA VAL A 163 11.84 4.53 -14.69
C VAL A 163 10.62 3.98 -15.41
N TYR A 164 10.47 4.32 -16.68
CA TYR A 164 9.43 3.79 -17.55
C TYR A 164 10.03 2.83 -18.57
N LEU A 165 9.52 1.61 -18.67
CA LEU A 165 9.82 0.65 -19.72
C LEU A 165 8.59 0.55 -20.62
N VAL A 166 8.63 1.18 -21.78
CA VAL A 166 7.47 1.38 -22.63
C VAL A 166 7.41 0.37 -23.77
N ASP A 167 6.31 -0.36 -23.82
CA ASP A 167 5.94 -1.27 -24.91
C ASP A 167 4.39 -1.37 -24.95
N SER A 168 3.74 -0.37 -25.59
CA SER A 168 2.30 -0.17 -25.50
C SER A 168 1.68 0.20 -26.83
N SER A 169 0.55 -0.41 -27.15
CA SER A 169 -0.30 -0.08 -28.29
C SER A 169 -1.24 1.12 -28.08
N GLY A 170 -1.14 1.81 -26.93
CA GLY A 170 -2.00 2.94 -26.59
C GLY A 170 -3.28 2.52 -25.85
N VAL A 171 -4.34 3.32 -25.94
CA VAL A 171 -5.62 3.06 -25.25
C VAL A 171 -6.32 1.83 -25.81
N PHE A 172 -6.91 1.01 -24.95
CA PHE A 172 -7.78 -0.10 -25.36
C PHE A 172 -9.11 0.47 -25.87
N LEU A 173 -9.20 0.62 -27.20
CA LEU A 173 -10.29 1.34 -27.86
C LEU A 173 -11.71 0.89 -27.49
N PRO A 174 -12.01 -0.43 -27.25
CA PRO A 174 -13.35 -0.84 -26.83
C PRO A 174 -13.84 -0.22 -25.52
N LEU A 175 -12.92 0.26 -24.66
CA LEU A 175 -13.21 0.89 -23.37
C LEU A 175 -12.72 2.35 -23.31
N GLN A 176 -12.61 3.02 -24.44
CA GLN A 176 -12.03 4.35 -24.55
C GLN A 176 -12.76 5.41 -23.70
N GLU A 177 -14.06 5.25 -23.51
CA GLU A 177 -14.88 6.17 -22.71
C GLU A 177 -14.51 6.18 -21.23
N ASP A 178 -13.98 5.04 -20.72
CA ASP A 178 -13.57 4.88 -19.33
C ASP A 178 -12.05 5.11 -19.11
N VAL A 179 -11.32 5.56 -20.14
CA VAL A 179 -9.86 5.75 -20.08
C VAL A 179 -9.42 7.15 -20.47
N PHE A 180 -10.22 7.84 -21.29
CA PHE A 180 -9.73 9.00 -22.03
C PHE A 180 -10.14 10.37 -21.45
N PRO A 181 -11.44 10.65 -21.12
CA PRO A 181 -11.89 12.03 -21.02
C PRO A 181 -11.83 12.63 -19.60
N ASP A 182 -11.73 11.80 -18.54
CA ASP A 182 -11.89 12.28 -17.18
C ASP A 182 -10.55 12.71 -16.54
N GLN A 183 -10.66 13.34 -15.36
CA GLN A 183 -9.55 13.92 -14.63
C GLN A 183 -8.47 12.89 -14.27
N ASP A 184 -8.88 11.68 -13.85
CA ASP A 184 -7.99 10.63 -13.40
C ASP A 184 -7.82 9.51 -14.44
N ASP A 185 -7.87 9.89 -15.72
CA ASP A 185 -7.68 9.04 -16.88
C ASP A 185 -6.29 9.19 -17.52
N PHE A 186 -6.15 8.67 -18.72
CA PHE A 186 -4.91 8.59 -19.48
C PHE A 186 -4.18 9.94 -19.63
N GLY A 187 -4.92 11.04 -19.85
CA GLY A 187 -4.34 12.38 -19.94
C GLY A 187 -3.64 12.87 -18.67
N ARG A 188 -4.08 12.40 -17.51
CA ARG A 188 -3.45 12.72 -16.23
C ARG A 188 -2.03 12.20 -16.11
N ILE A 189 -1.70 11.09 -16.78
CA ILE A 189 -0.36 10.51 -16.81
C ILE A 189 0.64 11.51 -17.37
N PHE A 190 0.32 12.14 -18.49
CA PHE A 190 1.18 13.13 -19.17
C PHE A 190 1.36 14.39 -18.33
N ARG A 191 0.25 14.88 -17.76
CA ARG A 191 0.31 16.00 -16.81
C ARG A 191 1.26 15.69 -15.65
N ASN A 192 1.17 14.49 -15.10
CA ASN A 192 2.04 14.08 -13.99
C ASN A 192 3.50 14.01 -14.40
N ASN A 193 3.84 13.51 -15.61
CA ASN A 193 5.20 13.54 -16.12
C ASN A 193 5.77 14.99 -16.13
N ALA A 194 5.02 15.95 -16.65
CA ALA A 194 5.44 17.35 -16.67
C ALA A 194 5.61 17.93 -15.25
N VAL A 195 4.68 17.63 -14.33
CA VAL A 195 4.73 18.12 -12.95
C VAL A 195 5.89 17.49 -12.18
N MET A 196 6.17 16.21 -12.38
CA MET A 196 7.29 15.51 -11.74
C MET A 196 8.63 16.11 -12.21
N SER A 197 8.81 16.32 -13.51
CA SER A 197 10.01 16.98 -14.07
C SER A 197 10.17 18.40 -13.50
N ALA A 198 9.09 19.21 -13.49
CA ALA A 198 9.12 20.55 -12.93
C ALA A 198 9.46 20.60 -11.43
N ARG A 199 9.16 19.54 -10.69
CA ARG A 199 9.54 19.37 -9.27
C ARG A 199 10.93 18.77 -9.08
N GLY A 200 11.69 18.52 -10.16
CA GLY A 200 13.03 17.95 -10.11
C GLY A 200 13.05 16.47 -9.69
N ILE A 201 11.99 15.72 -9.97
CA ILE A 201 11.94 14.28 -9.77
C ILE A 201 12.43 13.63 -11.07
N PRO A 202 13.59 12.94 -11.07
CA PRO A 202 14.17 12.40 -12.29
C PRO A 202 13.27 11.33 -12.91
N GLN A 203 13.09 11.40 -14.21
CA GLN A 203 12.32 10.45 -15.00
C GLN A 203 13.12 9.97 -16.19
N ILE A 204 13.28 8.66 -16.34
CA ILE A 204 14.03 8.04 -17.44
C ILE A 204 13.14 7.03 -18.13
N THR A 205 12.97 7.16 -19.44
CA THR A 205 12.15 6.25 -20.24
C THR A 205 13.00 5.45 -21.21
N ALA A 206 12.72 4.16 -21.31
CA ALA A 206 13.23 3.28 -22.36
C ALA A 206 12.05 2.74 -23.21
N ILE A 207 12.03 3.11 -24.49
CA ILE A 207 11.09 2.60 -25.48
C ILE A 207 11.67 1.30 -26.02
N MET A 208 11.08 0.17 -25.63
CA MET A 208 11.60 -1.16 -25.93
C MET A 208 10.63 -2.00 -26.78
N GLY A 209 9.65 -1.34 -27.35
CA GLY A 209 8.64 -1.93 -28.21
C GLY A 209 7.88 -0.86 -28.96
N MET A 210 6.58 -1.08 -29.19
CA MET A 210 5.75 -0.05 -29.83
C MET A 210 5.30 0.98 -28.82
N CYS A 211 5.24 2.22 -29.24
CA CYS A 211 4.70 3.34 -28.49
C CYS A 211 3.87 4.20 -29.45
N VAL A 212 2.53 4.08 -29.37
CA VAL A 212 1.64 4.57 -30.41
C VAL A 212 0.58 5.50 -29.86
N ALA A 213 0.14 6.43 -30.70
CA ALA A 213 -0.94 7.38 -30.43
C ALA A 213 -0.65 8.29 -29.23
N GLY A 214 -1.65 8.55 -28.38
CA GLY A 214 -1.49 9.34 -27.18
C GLY A 214 -0.38 8.83 -26.25
N GLY A 215 -0.14 7.52 -26.22
CA GLY A 215 0.94 6.91 -25.43
C GLY A 215 2.34 7.40 -25.80
N ALA A 216 2.52 7.92 -27.02
CA ALA A 216 3.80 8.46 -27.47
C ALA A 216 4.24 9.74 -26.72
N TYR A 217 3.32 10.46 -26.10
CA TYR A 217 3.66 11.63 -25.28
C TYR A 217 4.30 11.25 -23.95
N LEU A 218 3.94 10.10 -23.36
CA LEU A 218 4.49 9.67 -22.06
C LEU A 218 6.03 9.68 -22.07
N PRO A 219 6.73 8.96 -22.98
CA PRO A 219 8.19 8.91 -22.97
C PRO A 219 8.83 10.26 -23.27
N VAL A 220 8.29 11.03 -24.21
CA VAL A 220 8.91 12.30 -24.64
C VAL A 220 8.72 13.44 -23.64
N MET A 221 7.87 13.26 -22.62
CA MET A 221 7.71 14.20 -21.51
C MET A 221 8.57 13.86 -20.28
N THR A 222 9.41 12.84 -20.38
CA THR A 222 10.41 12.48 -19.34
C THR A 222 11.75 13.16 -19.62
N ASP A 223 12.67 13.12 -18.65
CA ASP A 223 13.92 13.88 -18.73
C ASP A 223 14.96 13.23 -19.64
N HIS A 224 14.91 11.90 -19.82
CA HIS A 224 15.75 11.14 -20.74
C HIS A 224 14.97 10.06 -21.46
N VAL A 225 15.18 9.96 -22.77
CA VAL A 225 14.52 9.00 -23.65
C VAL A 225 15.56 8.08 -24.32
N LEU A 226 15.45 6.79 -24.00
CA LEU A 226 16.19 5.73 -24.67
C LEU A 226 15.27 4.97 -25.64
N MET A 227 15.80 4.42 -26.71
CA MET A 227 15.02 3.62 -27.65
C MET A 227 15.86 2.47 -28.22
N THR A 228 15.27 1.26 -28.28
CA THR A 228 15.92 0.10 -28.90
C THR A 228 15.64 0.05 -30.40
N GLU A 229 16.62 -0.47 -31.17
CA GLU A 229 16.40 -0.75 -32.59
C GLU A 229 15.21 -1.74 -32.77
N GLY A 230 14.42 -1.51 -33.82
CA GLY A 230 13.19 -2.29 -34.09
C GLY A 230 12.00 -1.95 -33.17
N SER A 231 12.14 -0.96 -32.26
CA SER A 231 11.00 -0.34 -31.58
C SER A 231 10.43 0.82 -32.41
N GLY A 232 9.27 1.36 -32.01
CA GLY A 232 8.60 2.42 -32.78
C GLY A 232 7.93 3.45 -31.89
N LEU A 233 8.07 4.72 -32.24
CA LEU A 233 7.43 5.85 -31.56
C LEU A 233 6.72 6.73 -32.59
N PHE A 234 5.37 6.74 -32.56
CA PHE A 234 4.59 7.56 -33.51
C PHE A 234 3.25 8.01 -32.94
N LEU A 235 2.81 9.19 -33.38
CA LEU A 235 1.42 9.62 -33.13
C LEU A 235 0.41 8.80 -33.92
N ALA A 236 0.76 8.43 -35.14
CA ALA A 236 -0.06 7.57 -36.00
C ALA A 236 0.82 6.50 -36.64
N GLY A 237 0.50 5.24 -36.43
CA GLY A 237 1.23 4.14 -37.05
C GLY A 237 1.06 4.09 -38.58
N PRO A 238 1.93 3.33 -39.30
CA PRO A 238 1.96 3.30 -40.78
C PRO A 238 0.61 3.06 -41.43
N ALA A 239 -0.20 2.15 -40.89
CA ALA A 239 -1.53 1.84 -41.44
C ALA A 239 -2.50 3.04 -41.36
N LEU A 240 -2.45 3.78 -40.23
CA LEU A 240 -3.29 4.98 -40.06
C LEU A 240 -2.83 6.12 -40.95
N VAL A 241 -1.52 6.33 -41.09
CA VAL A 241 -0.95 7.33 -42.03
C VAL A 241 -1.37 7.02 -43.46
N GLN A 242 -1.29 5.75 -43.86
CA GLN A 242 -1.73 5.34 -45.19
C GLN A 242 -3.24 5.60 -45.41
N ALA A 243 -4.07 5.29 -44.43
CA ALA A 243 -5.51 5.52 -44.51
C ALA A 243 -5.88 7.01 -44.54
N ALA A 244 -5.19 7.84 -43.75
CA ALA A 244 -5.50 9.26 -43.58
C ALA A 244 -5.00 10.16 -44.71
N ILE A 245 -3.78 9.93 -45.22
CA ILE A 245 -3.12 10.80 -46.20
C ILE A 245 -2.53 10.05 -47.41
N GLY A 246 -2.76 8.74 -47.53
CA GLY A 246 -2.32 7.92 -48.66
C GLY A 246 -0.83 7.61 -48.75
N GLN A 247 -0.03 8.03 -47.77
CA GLN A 247 1.43 7.83 -47.73
C GLN A 247 1.76 6.43 -47.17
N LYS A 248 2.71 5.74 -47.79
CA LYS A 248 3.19 4.42 -47.38
C LYS A 248 4.63 4.55 -46.83
N TYR A 249 4.81 4.20 -45.57
CA TYR A 249 6.09 4.12 -44.90
C TYR A 249 6.19 2.82 -44.10
N THR A 250 7.42 2.33 -43.93
CA THR A 250 7.70 1.30 -42.94
C THR A 250 7.64 1.91 -41.53
N ALA A 251 7.50 1.07 -40.50
CA ALA A 251 7.53 1.54 -39.12
C ALA A 251 8.89 2.20 -38.77
N GLU A 252 10.00 1.66 -39.30
CA GLU A 252 11.33 2.22 -39.08
C GLU A 252 11.51 3.60 -39.73
N GLU A 253 11.04 3.78 -40.97
CA GLU A 253 11.09 5.08 -41.67
C GLU A 253 10.22 6.14 -40.99
N LEU A 254 9.04 5.75 -40.47
CA LEU A 254 8.08 6.69 -39.90
C LEU A 254 8.46 7.14 -38.48
N GLY A 255 8.95 6.21 -37.65
CA GLY A 255 9.20 6.48 -36.24
C GLY A 255 10.09 5.43 -35.58
N GLY A 256 11.06 4.89 -36.31
CA GLY A 256 12.06 3.98 -35.73
C GLY A 256 13.15 4.71 -34.93
N ALA A 257 13.96 3.92 -34.22
CA ALA A 257 14.99 4.46 -33.33
C ALA A 257 16.02 5.31 -34.08
N THR A 258 16.40 4.91 -35.31
CA THR A 258 17.34 5.66 -36.14
C THR A 258 16.77 6.98 -36.55
N MET A 259 15.52 7.03 -37.02
CA MET A 259 14.86 8.26 -37.40
C MET A 259 14.78 9.24 -36.23
N HIS A 260 14.40 8.77 -35.03
CA HIS A 260 14.28 9.63 -33.87
C HIS A 260 15.62 10.09 -33.27
N SER A 261 16.70 9.32 -33.42
CA SER A 261 18.00 9.71 -32.93
C SER A 261 18.78 10.63 -33.89
N GLU A 262 18.59 10.44 -35.22
CA GLU A 262 19.42 11.12 -36.23
C GLU A 262 18.68 12.29 -36.92
N ILE A 263 17.34 12.21 -37.05
CA ILE A 263 16.58 13.22 -37.82
C ILE A 263 15.74 14.11 -36.91
N SER A 264 14.84 13.52 -36.09
CA SER A 264 13.96 14.32 -35.25
C SER A 264 14.60 14.79 -33.93
N GLY A 265 15.66 14.13 -33.49
CA GLY A 265 16.34 14.45 -32.21
C GLY A 265 15.48 14.18 -30.97
N THR A 266 14.44 13.35 -31.09
CA THR A 266 13.50 13.03 -29.99
C THR A 266 14.11 12.06 -28.99
N VAL A 267 15.05 11.21 -29.42
CA VAL A 267 15.65 10.14 -28.62
C VAL A 267 17.08 10.51 -28.27
N ASP A 268 17.41 10.50 -26.97
CA ASP A 268 18.75 10.83 -26.47
C ASP A 268 19.74 9.69 -26.70
N PHE A 269 19.29 8.44 -26.57
CA PHE A 269 20.15 7.26 -26.68
C PHE A 269 19.48 6.14 -27.49
N LYS A 270 20.09 5.80 -28.62
CA LYS A 270 19.70 4.63 -29.43
C LYS A 270 20.55 3.44 -29.01
N GLU A 271 19.92 2.31 -28.70
CA GLU A 271 20.59 1.10 -28.28
C GLU A 271 20.17 -0.10 -29.15
N PRO A 272 21.10 -1.04 -29.44
CA PRO A 272 20.82 -2.14 -30.37
C PRO A 272 19.76 -3.16 -29.88
N ASN A 273 19.61 -3.29 -28.55
CA ASN A 273 18.74 -4.29 -27.95
C ASN A 273 18.38 -3.95 -26.51
N ASP A 274 17.46 -4.73 -25.92
CA ASP A 274 16.97 -4.58 -24.54
C ASP A 274 18.11 -4.61 -23.51
N HIS A 275 19.09 -5.54 -23.63
CA HIS A 275 20.19 -5.70 -22.67
C HIS A 275 21.07 -4.43 -22.59
N LEU A 276 21.47 -3.88 -23.73
CA LEU A 276 22.30 -2.67 -23.77
C LEU A 276 21.51 -1.45 -23.35
N CYS A 277 20.23 -1.38 -23.69
CA CYS A 277 19.34 -0.31 -23.25
C CYS A 277 19.20 -0.29 -21.72
N LEU A 278 18.96 -1.42 -21.10
CA LEU A 278 18.87 -1.55 -19.64
C LEU A 278 20.22 -1.23 -18.95
N ALA A 279 21.33 -1.67 -19.53
CA ALA A 279 22.67 -1.33 -19.03
C ALA A 279 22.91 0.20 -19.09
N ARG A 280 22.51 0.86 -20.18
CA ARG A 280 22.57 2.32 -20.31
C ARG A 280 21.69 3.01 -19.28
N LEU A 281 20.46 2.52 -19.11
CA LEU A 281 19.51 3.06 -18.13
C LEU A 281 20.08 2.96 -16.71
N ARG A 282 20.63 1.81 -16.31
CA ARG A 282 21.33 1.63 -15.03
C ARG A 282 22.48 2.64 -14.87
N SER A 283 23.26 2.88 -15.93
CA SER A 283 24.33 3.87 -15.93
C SER A 283 23.81 5.30 -15.73
N LEU A 284 22.66 5.65 -16.31
CA LEU A 284 22.03 6.97 -16.10
C LEU A 284 21.54 7.11 -14.67
N VAL A 285 20.84 6.11 -14.14
CA VAL A 285 20.36 6.11 -12.75
C VAL A 285 21.53 6.24 -11.75
N SER A 286 22.67 5.59 -12.00
CA SER A 286 23.84 5.67 -11.11
C SER A 286 24.42 7.07 -10.98
N ARG A 287 24.18 7.94 -11.97
CA ARG A 287 24.70 9.31 -12.03
C ARG A 287 23.74 10.38 -11.50
N LEU A 288 22.52 9.99 -11.12
CA LEU A 288 21.58 10.94 -10.52
C LEU A 288 22.19 11.51 -9.23
N GLY A 289 22.02 12.80 -9.00
CA GLY A 289 22.46 13.46 -7.78
C GLY A 289 21.73 12.93 -6.54
N HIS A 290 22.33 13.08 -5.36
CA HIS A 290 21.63 12.87 -4.09
C HIS A 290 21.00 14.18 -3.66
N GLY A 291 19.68 14.22 -3.58
CA GLY A 291 18.94 15.32 -2.98
C GLY A 291 19.02 15.31 -1.45
N PRO A 292 18.54 16.37 -0.78
CA PRO A 292 18.33 16.35 0.66
C PRO A 292 17.30 15.28 1.03
N SER A 293 17.43 14.69 2.20
CA SER A 293 16.47 13.73 2.76
C SER A 293 15.49 14.41 3.71
N ALA A 294 14.38 13.74 4.00
CA ALA A 294 13.40 14.19 4.97
C ALA A 294 14.01 14.41 6.36
N PRO A 295 13.45 15.34 7.15
CA PRO A 295 13.94 15.65 8.49
C PRO A 295 13.50 14.63 9.56
N PHE A 296 13.15 13.40 9.17
CA PHE A 296 12.74 12.35 10.10
C PHE A 296 13.92 11.77 10.85
N ASP A 297 13.77 11.55 12.16
CA ASP A 297 14.83 10.95 12.96
C ASP A 297 15.09 9.50 12.55
N ARG A 298 16.35 9.19 12.31
CA ARG A 298 16.82 7.86 11.98
C ARG A 298 18.08 7.54 12.78
N ALA A 299 17.98 6.63 13.73
CA ALA A 299 19.12 6.10 14.43
C ALA A 299 20.00 5.20 13.54
N PRO A 300 21.29 5.05 13.82
CA PRO A 300 22.11 4.00 13.23
C PRO A 300 21.42 2.63 13.44
N PHE A 301 21.41 1.83 12.40
CA PHE A 301 20.66 0.56 12.39
C PHE A 301 21.54 -0.59 11.89
N GLY A 302 21.58 -1.66 12.67
CA GLY A 302 22.21 -2.94 12.29
C GLY A 302 21.15 -4.03 12.16
N HIS A 303 21.00 -4.62 10.97
CA HIS A 303 19.93 -5.58 10.66
C HIS A 303 19.76 -6.71 11.68
N GLN A 304 20.85 -7.28 12.20
CA GLN A 304 20.79 -8.37 13.19
C GLN A 304 20.67 -7.85 14.62
N GLN A 305 21.40 -6.80 14.96
CA GLN A 305 21.47 -6.27 16.34
C GLN A 305 20.19 -5.56 16.77
N ASP A 306 19.48 -4.97 15.80
CA ASP A 306 18.28 -4.18 16.03
C ASP A 306 16.99 -4.92 15.59
N ALA A 307 17.11 -6.21 15.24
CA ALA A 307 15.96 -7.04 14.91
C ALA A 307 14.97 -7.14 16.09
N PRO A 308 13.68 -7.30 15.83
CA PRO A 308 12.71 -7.70 16.85
C PRO A 308 13.14 -8.98 17.56
N ARG A 309 12.78 -9.11 18.82
CA ARG A 309 13.12 -10.28 19.64
C ARG A 309 12.33 -11.55 19.29
N PHE A 310 11.18 -11.37 18.66
CA PHE A 310 10.24 -12.43 18.33
C PHE A 310 10.22 -12.67 16.83
N SER A 311 10.02 -13.93 16.44
CA SER A 311 9.96 -14.32 15.03
C SER A 311 8.78 -13.66 14.31
N ALA A 312 9.03 -13.10 13.13
CA ALA A 312 7.97 -12.57 12.28
C ALA A 312 6.97 -13.65 11.83
N GLN A 313 7.42 -14.91 11.68
CA GLN A 313 6.54 -16.03 11.32
C GLN A 313 5.50 -16.37 12.39
N ASP A 314 5.70 -15.94 13.64
CA ASP A 314 4.69 -16.12 14.67
C ASP A 314 3.42 -15.30 14.40
N LEU A 315 3.50 -14.27 13.53
CA LEU A 315 2.33 -13.50 13.08
C LEU A 315 1.28 -14.39 12.41
N TYR A 316 1.70 -15.52 11.80
CA TYR A 316 0.74 -16.49 11.24
C TYR A 316 -0.15 -17.16 12.28
N ALA A 317 0.29 -17.20 13.53
CA ALA A 317 -0.46 -17.81 14.62
C ALA A 317 -1.52 -16.89 15.25
N LEU A 318 -1.46 -15.57 14.95
CA LEU A 318 -2.29 -14.58 15.63
C LEU A 318 -3.73 -14.52 15.11
N LEU A 319 -3.93 -14.55 13.78
CA LEU A 319 -5.25 -14.40 13.17
C LEU A 319 -5.77 -15.74 12.65
N ASP A 320 -7.06 -15.98 12.85
CA ASP A 320 -7.75 -17.06 12.16
C ASP A 320 -8.01 -16.64 10.71
N PRO A 321 -7.49 -17.35 9.71
CA PRO A 321 -7.68 -16.99 8.31
C PRO A 321 -9.10 -17.24 7.79
N ASP A 322 -9.92 -17.99 8.52
CA ASP A 322 -11.33 -18.23 8.19
C ASP A 322 -12.11 -16.90 8.29
N PRO A 323 -12.72 -16.42 7.19
CA PRO A 323 -13.36 -15.10 7.18
C PRO A 323 -14.54 -14.98 8.15
N VAL A 324 -15.18 -16.08 8.50
CA VAL A 324 -16.32 -16.11 9.44
C VAL A 324 -15.81 -16.13 10.89
N LYS A 325 -14.85 -16.99 11.18
CA LYS A 325 -14.27 -17.10 12.52
C LYS A 325 -13.32 -15.95 12.83
N GLY A 326 -12.56 -15.50 11.82
CA GLY A 326 -11.58 -14.43 11.95
C GLY A 326 -12.19 -13.08 12.32
N ALA A 327 -13.41 -12.80 11.85
CA ALA A 327 -14.11 -11.55 12.17
C ALA A 327 -14.34 -11.33 13.67
N GLY A 328 -14.53 -12.42 14.44
CA GLY A 328 -14.68 -12.39 15.90
C GLY A 328 -13.39 -12.69 16.67
N HIS A 329 -12.27 -12.85 15.99
CA HIS A 329 -11.01 -13.26 16.62
C HIS A 329 -10.45 -12.15 17.51
N SER A 330 -10.11 -12.54 18.75
CA SER A 330 -9.47 -11.64 19.73
C SER A 330 -7.99 -12.00 19.85
N TYR A 331 -7.13 -11.01 19.68
CA TYR A 331 -5.68 -11.09 19.89
C TYR A 331 -5.15 -9.76 20.43
N ASP A 332 -4.02 -9.80 21.11
CA ASP A 332 -3.36 -8.61 21.61
C ASP A 332 -2.50 -7.98 20.50
N ILE A 333 -2.79 -6.75 20.12
CA ILE A 333 -2.06 -6.04 19.06
C ILE A 333 -0.57 -5.80 19.41
N HIS A 334 -0.22 -5.82 20.70
CA HIS A 334 1.18 -5.73 21.13
C HIS A 334 2.02 -6.89 20.58
N GLU A 335 1.43 -8.06 20.32
CA GLU A 335 2.11 -9.18 19.68
C GLU A 335 2.56 -8.84 18.24
N VAL A 336 1.75 -8.06 17.51
CA VAL A 336 2.13 -7.57 16.17
C VAL A 336 3.23 -6.51 16.31
N ILE A 337 3.01 -5.50 17.16
CA ILE A 337 3.96 -4.40 17.35
C ILE A 337 5.33 -4.94 17.79
N ALA A 338 5.38 -5.90 18.70
CA ALA A 338 6.62 -6.52 19.20
C ALA A 338 7.45 -7.21 18.10
N ARG A 339 6.80 -7.62 16.98
CA ARG A 339 7.45 -8.25 15.82
C ARG A 339 7.77 -7.28 14.68
N LEU A 340 7.37 -6.03 14.83
CA LEU A 340 7.64 -4.97 13.86
C LEU A 340 8.72 -4.00 14.30
N VAL A 341 8.72 -3.58 15.59
CA VAL A 341 9.61 -2.54 16.09
C VAL A 341 10.98 -3.09 16.45
N ASP A 342 12.00 -2.27 16.26
CA ASP A 342 13.39 -2.56 16.57
C ASP A 342 13.55 -3.00 18.04
N ARG A 343 14.24 -4.13 18.26
CA ARG A 343 14.49 -4.71 19.58
C ARG A 343 13.21 -5.00 20.40
N SER A 344 12.03 -4.96 19.77
CA SER A 344 10.72 -5.03 20.41
C SER A 344 10.52 -3.94 21.48
N GLN A 345 11.10 -2.75 21.27
CA GLN A 345 10.97 -1.60 22.14
C GLN A 345 9.85 -0.67 21.69
N PHE A 346 8.93 -0.36 22.61
CA PHE A 346 7.76 0.45 22.33
C PHE A 346 7.36 1.29 23.53
N ASP A 347 7.26 2.59 23.36
CA ASP A 347 6.82 3.54 24.37
C ASP A 347 5.34 3.83 24.19
N GLU A 348 4.48 3.11 24.93
CA GLU A 348 3.03 3.23 24.80
C GLU A 348 2.52 4.53 25.40
N TYR A 349 1.82 5.31 24.58
CA TYR A 349 1.20 6.58 24.96
C TYR A 349 -0.17 6.34 25.59
N LYS A 350 -0.40 6.91 26.78
CA LYS A 350 -1.67 6.79 27.53
C LYS A 350 -2.15 5.34 27.65
N GLN A 351 -1.27 4.44 28.08
CA GLN A 351 -1.52 3.01 28.19
C GLN A 351 -2.81 2.65 28.95
N ASP A 352 -3.16 3.44 29.97
CA ASP A 352 -4.33 3.18 30.83
C ASP A 352 -5.61 3.87 30.38
N TYR A 353 -5.58 4.66 29.29
CA TYR A 353 -6.72 5.43 28.77
C TYR A 353 -7.01 5.06 27.33
N GLY A 354 -8.33 4.92 26.97
CA GLY A 354 -8.77 4.62 25.60
C GLY A 354 -8.12 3.35 25.03
N LYS A 355 -8.16 2.26 25.78
CA LYS A 355 -7.37 1.03 25.56
C LYS A 355 -7.72 0.26 24.27
N THR A 356 -8.85 0.56 23.63
CA THR A 356 -9.25 -0.10 22.37
C THR A 356 -8.47 0.40 21.15
N VAL A 357 -7.69 1.50 21.31
CA VAL A 357 -6.68 1.93 20.34
C VAL A 357 -5.35 2.09 21.07
N VAL A 358 -4.34 1.36 20.63
CA VAL A 358 -2.96 1.46 21.11
C VAL A 358 -2.23 2.51 20.30
N CYS A 359 -1.62 3.47 20.98
CA CYS A 359 -0.75 4.49 20.38
C CYS A 359 0.61 4.46 21.07
N GLY A 360 1.69 4.67 20.35
CA GLY A 360 3.01 4.73 20.96
C GLY A 360 4.14 4.90 19.95
N TYR A 361 5.33 5.10 20.48
CA TYR A 361 6.53 5.34 19.71
C TYR A 361 7.41 4.10 19.66
N GLY A 362 8.00 3.86 18.51
CA GLY A 362 8.98 2.79 18.28
C GLY A 362 9.95 3.18 17.17
N ARG A 363 10.78 2.22 16.78
CA ARG A 363 11.63 2.36 15.59
C ARG A 363 11.43 1.17 14.65
N ILE A 364 11.52 1.43 13.36
CA ILE A 364 11.55 0.40 12.32
C ILE A 364 12.72 0.69 11.40
N GLY A 365 13.74 -0.17 11.41
CA GLY A 365 14.96 0.04 10.63
C GLY A 365 15.69 1.33 10.99
N GLY A 366 15.66 1.70 12.26
CA GLY A 366 16.20 2.92 12.82
C GLY A 366 15.30 4.15 12.70
N PHE A 367 14.32 4.18 11.80
CA PHE A 367 13.37 5.30 11.67
C PHE A 367 12.47 5.37 12.91
N ALA A 368 12.39 6.54 13.53
CA ALA A 368 11.38 6.82 14.55
C ALA A 368 9.99 6.79 13.90
N VAL A 369 9.05 6.08 14.51
CA VAL A 369 7.68 5.96 14.03
C VAL A 369 6.68 6.07 15.17
N GLY A 370 5.53 6.71 14.89
CA GLY A 370 4.34 6.65 15.71
C GLY A 370 3.41 5.55 15.21
N ILE A 371 2.98 4.65 16.07
CA ILE A 371 2.07 3.55 15.72
C ILE A 371 0.69 3.86 16.30
N VAL A 372 -0.34 3.73 15.46
CA VAL A 372 -1.77 3.80 15.84
C VAL A 372 -2.40 2.48 15.43
N ALA A 373 -2.86 1.69 16.38
CA ALA A 373 -3.27 0.30 16.16
C ALA A 373 -4.57 -0.05 16.90
N ASN A 374 -5.45 -0.82 16.27
CA ASN A 374 -6.65 -1.31 16.93
C ASN A 374 -6.30 -2.48 17.86
N GLN A 375 -6.69 -2.39 19.14
CA GLN A 375 -6.62 -3.50 20.06
C GLN A 375 -7.80 -4.45 19.85
N LYS A 376 -7.54 -5.75 19.63
CA LYS A 376 -8.59 -6.77 19.38
C LYS A 376 -8.99 -7.54 20.61
N THR A 377 -8.31 -7.38 21.74
CA THR A 377 -8.78 -7.90 23.02
C THR A 377 -9.86 -7.00 23.60
N HIS A 378 -10.88 -7.61 24.23
CA HIS A 378 -11.85 -6.86 25.02
C HIS A 378 -11.15 -6.19 26.21
N GLN A 379 -11.52 -4.97 26.51
CA GLN A 379 -10.97 -4.20 27.62
C GLN A 379 -12.02 -4.08 28.73
N THR A 380 -11.59 -4.23 29.97
CA THR A 380 -12.49 -4.04 31.12
C THR A 380 -12.07 -2.77 31.85
N HIS A 381 -13.00 -1.84 31.96
CA HIS A 381 -12.88 -0.67 32.82
C HIS A 381 -13.64 -0.91 34.11
N THR A 382 -13.00 -0.57 35.24
CA THR A 382 -13.67 -0.54 36.52
C THR A 382 -13.77 0.93 36.98
N SER A 383 -14.99 1.45 37.14
CA SER A 383 -15.21 2.80 37.63
C SER A 383 -14.75 2.95 39.09
N GLN A 384 -14.61 4.18 39.57
CA GLN A 384 -14.32 4.45 40.99
C GLN A 384 -15.42 3.88 41.92
N THR A 385 -16.63 3.69 41.42
CA THR A 385 -17.76 3.08 42.15
C THR A 385 -17.77 1.55 42.08
N GLY A 386 -16.75 0.91 41.42
CA GLY A 386 -16.66 -0.54 41.26
C GLY A 386 -17.49 -1.11 40.12
N GLU A 387 -18.17 -0.29 39.33
CA GLU A 387 -18.95 -0.71 38.18
C GLU A 387 -18.02 -1.12 37.02
N LYS A 388 -18.25 -2.31 36.46
CA LYS A 388 -17.44 -2.85 35.37
C LYS A 388 -18.11 -2.59 34.03
N ARG A 389 -17.40 -1.91 33.13
CA ARG A 389 -17.77 -1.70 31.73
C ARG A 389 -16.82 -2.52 30.86
N VAL A 390 -17.35 -3.30 29.93
CA VAL A 390 -16.58 -4.04 28.93
C VAL A 390 -16.60 -3.27 27.62
N GLU A 391 -15.43 -2.98 27.06
CA GLU A 391 -15.22 -2.39 25.74
C GLU A 391 -14.80 -3.46 24.75
N PHE A 392 -15.47 -3.52 23.61
CA PHE A 392 -15.21 -4.52 22.58
C PHE A 392 -13.93 -4.21 21.81
N GLY A 393 -13.10 -5.25 21.61
CA GLY A 393 -11.90 -5.15 20.79
C GLY A 393 -12.22 -4.80 19.33
N GLY A 394 -11.36 -3.99 18.70
CA GLY A 394 -11.55 -3.52 17.32
C GLY A 394 -12.61 -2.42 17.17
N VAL A 395 -13.20 -1.93 18.25
CA VAL A 395 -14.20 -0.86 18.26
C VAL A 395 -13.57 0.44 18.79
N ILE A 396 -13.82 1.55 18.10
CA ILE A 396 -13.33 2.87 18.52
C ILE A 396 -14.38 3.51 19.43
N TYR A 397 -13.96 3.88 20.64
CA TYR A 397 -14.74 4.62 21.63
C TYR A 397 -14.32 6.09 21.67
N ALA A 398 -15.07 6.96 22.31
CA ALA A 398 -14.77 8.38 22.40
C ALA A 398 -13.37 8.64 22.98
N GLU A 399 -13.04 7.95 24.06
CA GLU A 399 -11.74 8.05 24.75
C GLU A 399 -10.57 7.59 23.85
N SER A 400 -10.75 6.49 23.12
CA SER A 400 -9.72 5.98 22.22
C SER A 400 -9.55 6.86 20.97
N ALA A 401 -10.62 7.44 20.46
CA ALA A 401 -10.56 8.41 19.37
C ALA A 401 -9.81 9.69 19.78
N GLN A 402 -10.11 10.24 20.97
CA GLN A 402 -9.42 11.42 21.51
C GLN A 402 -7.94 11.16 21.78
N LYS A 403 -7.59 9.97 22.33
CA LYS A 403 -6.22 9.52 22.51
C LYS A 403 -5.47 9.51 21.18
N ALA A 404 -6.04 8.86 20.16
CA ALA A 404 -5.43 8.76 18.84
C ALA A 404 -5.29 10.13 18.17
N ALA A 405 -6.32 10.98 18.20
CA ALA A 405 -6.26 12.34 17.66
C ALA A 405 -5.09 13.13 18.24
N ARG A 406 -4.95 13.15 19.58
CA ARG A 406 -3.88 13.85 20.26
C ARG A 406 -2.49 13.28 19.91
N PHE A 407 -2.37 11.96 19.83
CA PHE A 407 -1.13 11.29 19.47
C PHE A 407 -0.69 11.61 18.03
N ILE A 408 -1.64 11.60 17.08
CA ILE A 408 -1.37 11.96 15.69
C ILE A 408 -0.87 13.40 15.58
N MET A 409 -1.50 14.35 16.30
CA MET A 409 -1.06 15.74 16.33
C MET A 409 0.37 15.87 16.89
N ASP A 410 0.69 15.12 17.95
CA ASP A 410 2.04 15.12 18.54
C ASP A 410 3.09 14.58 17.57
N CYS A 411 2.80 13.47 16.86
CA CYS A 411 3.69 12.94 15.83
C CYS A 411 3.93 13.96 14.72
N ASN A 412 2.91 14.70 14.30
CA ASN A 412 3.05 15.76 13.30
C ASN A 412 3.94 16.91 13.76
N GLN A 413 3.77 17.36 14.99
CA GLN A 413 4.61 18.43 15.57
C GLN A 413 6.08 18.00 15.66
N ASN A 414 6.33 16.74 15.96
CA ASN A 414 7.67 16.19 16.15
C ASN A 414 8.27 15.53 14.91
N LEU A 415 7.63 15.66 13.74
CA LEU A 415 8.07 15.10 12.46
C LEU A 415 8.30 13.58 12.51
N ILE A 416 7.39 12.85 13.15
CA ILE A 416 7.43 11.40 13.30
C ILE A 416 6.44 10.76 12.30
N PRO A 417 6.89 9.96 11.31
CA PRO A 417 6.01 9.21 10.42
C PRO A 417 5.05 8.29 11.17
N LEU A 418 3.84 8.15 10.65
CA LEU A 418 2.76 7.39 11.26
C LEU A 418 2.54 6.04 10.57
N ILE A 419 2.45 4.98 11.37
CA ILE A 419 2.05 3.63 10.94
C ILE A 419 0.68 3.32 11.53
N PHE A 420 -0.29 3.02 10.66
CA PHE A 420 -1.62 2.60 11.05
C PHE A 420 -1.78 1.10 10.86
N LEU A 421 -2.13 0.38 11.93
CA LEU A 421 -2.40 -1.05 11.90
C LEU A 421 -3.91 -1.27 12.10
N HIS A 422 -4.59 -1.60 11.02
CA HIS A 422 -6.04 -1.76 11.03
C HIS A 422 -6.48 -3.17 11.38
N ASP A 423 -7.36 -3.29 12.36
CA ASP A 423 -8.32 -4.37 12.50
C ASP A 423 -9.55 -3.80 13.23
N VAL A 424 -10.29 -2.94 12.50
CA VAL A 424 -11.35 -2.09 13.05
C VAL A 424 -12.72 -2.56 12.59
N ASN A 425 -13.65 -2.66 13.56
CA ASN A 425 -15.05 -3.00 13.32
C ASN A 425 -15.94 -1.76 13.13
N GLY A 426 -15.42 -0.57 13.43
CA GLY A 426 -16.13 0.71 13.39
C GLY A 426 -16.04 1.48 14.69
N PHE A 427 -16.81 2.55 14.78
CA PHE A 427 -17.05 3.27 16.02
C PHE A 427 -18.16 2.61 16.84
N MET A 428 -18.11 2.79 18.17
CA MET A 428 -19.19 2.34 19.05
C MET A 428 -20.47 3.08 18.73
N VAL A 429 -21.58 2.38 18.80
CA VAL A 429 -22.93 2.88 18.52
C VAL A 429 -23.82 2.73 19.75
N GLY A 430 -24.94 3.43 19.76
CA GLY A 430 -25.93 3.36 20.83
C GLY A 430 -25.95 4.61 21.71
N ARG A 431 -26.97 4.69 22.55
CA ARG A 431 -27.25 5.89 23.38
C ARG A 431 -26.05 6.35 24.19
N ASP A 432 -25.38 5.44 24.87
CA ASP A 432 -24.28 5.78 25.78
C ASP A 432 -23.04 6.26 25.00
N ALA A 433 -22.83 5.72 23.79
CA ALA A 433 -21.78 6.21 22.88
C ALA A 433 -22.12 7.63 22.38
N GLU A 434 -23.36 7.88 21.96
CA GLU A 434 -23.79 9.22 21.54
C GLU A 434 -23.66 10.24 22.68
N TRP A 435 -24.07 9.88 23.87
CA TRP A 435 -23.96 10.76 25.06
C TRP A 435 -22.52 11.01 25.48
N SER A 436 -21.60 10.07 25.22
CA SER A 436 -20.16 10.27 25.44
C SER A 436 -19.53 11.21 24.42
N GLY A 437 -20.26 11.63 23.39
CA GLY A 437 -19.76 12.49 22.32
C GLY A 437 -18.92 11.74 21.28
N ILE A 438 -19.28 10.49 20.96
CA ILE A 438 -18.55 9.65 19.99
C ILE A 438 -18.38 10.32 18.63
N ILE A 439 -19.42 11.02 18.11
CA ILE A 439 -19.35 11.73 16.83
C ILE A 439 -18.31 12.85 16.88
N ARG A 440 -18.27 13.62 17.96
CA ARG A 440 -17.30 14.70 18.17
C ARG A 440 -15.88 14.12 18.28
N ALA A 441 -15.68 13.12 19.10
CA ALA A 441 -14.38 12.47 19.29
C ALA A 441 -13.89 11.81 17.99
N GLY A 442 -14.80 11.17 17.25
CA GLY A 442 -14.53 10.62 15.93
C GLY A 442 -14.11 11.69 14.94
N ALA A 443 -14.81 12.83 14.90
CA ALA A 443 -14.44 13.95 14.05
C ALA A 443 -13.06 14.54 14.40
N GLN A 444 -12.68 14.59 15.68
CA GLN A 444 -11.33 14.99 16.09
C GLN A 444 -10.26 14.06 15.52
N MET A 445 -10.47 12.74 15.62
CA MET A 445 -9.52 11.75 15.08
C MET A 445 -9.44 11.84 13.55
N VAL A 446 -10.57 11.91 12.86
CA VAL A 446 -10.63 12.05 11.41
C VAL A 446 -9.95 13.34 10.95
N SER A 447 -10.16 14.47 11.64
CA SER A 447 -9.50 15.73 11.33
C SER A 447 -7.98 15.66 11.52
N ALA A 448 -7.52 15.02 12.60
CA ALA A 448 -6.08 14.82 12.84
C ALA A 448 -5.42 13.97 11.74
N VAL A 449 -6.09 12.89 11.29
CA VAL A 449 -5.59 12.03 10.20
C VAL A 449 -5.59 12.78 8.87
N ALA A 450 -6.69 13.51 8.55
CA ALA A 450 -6.84 14.23 7.28
C ALA A 450 -5.79 15.34 7.12
N ASN A 451 -5.52 16.08 8.18
CA ASN A 451 -4.58 17.21 8.17
C ASN A 451 -3.13 16.81 8.48
N SER A 452 -2.86 15.52 8.69
CA SER A 452 -1.49 15.04 8.95
C SER A 452 -0.59 15.26 7.75
N THR A 453 0.54 15.94 7.98
CA THR A 453 1.55 16.28 6.97
C THR A 453 2.76 15.34 6.99
N VAL A 454 2.96 14.58 8.08
CA VAL A 454 3.97 13.51 8.09
C VAL A 454 3.48 12.31 7.28
N PRO A 455 4.39 11.50 6.71
CA PRO A 455 4.00 10.29 5.99
C PRO A 455 3.12 9.37 6.83
N LYS A 456 2.03 8.90 6.23
CA LYS A 456 1.13 7.90 6.78
C LYS A 456 1.29 6.62 5.98
N ILE A 457 1.55 5.50 6.64
CA ILE A 457 1.63 4.17 6.03
C ILE A 457 0.63 3.28 6.75
N THR A 458 -0.24 2.64 5.99
CA THR A 458 -1.34 1.84 6.53
C THR A 458 -1.15 0.37 6.19
N VAL A 459 -1.37 -0.52 7.16
CA VAL A 459 -1.44 -1.97 6.98
C VAL A 459 -2.76 -2.47 7.55
N ILE A 460 -3.57 -3.10 6.72
CA ILE A 460 -4.85 -3.70 7.12
C ILE A 460 -4.62 -5.17 7.44
N LEU A 461 -4.72 -5.53 8.72
CA LEU A 461 -4.45 -6.87 9.22
C LEU A 461 -5.66 -7.79 9.11
N GLY A 462 -6.84 -7.23 9.37
CA GLY A 462 -8.12 -7.94 9.40
C GLY A 462 -9.27 -7.05 8.93
N GLY A 463 -10.24 -6.77 9.80
CA GLY A 463 -11.38 -5.92 9.45
C GLY A 463 -11.02 -4.46 9.21
N SER A 464 -11.67 -3.84 8.24
CA SER A 464 -11.61 -2.40 8.00
C SER A 464 -13.00 -1.91 7.61
N PHE A 465 -13.83 -1.62 8.62
CA PHE A 465 -15.26 -1.40 8.45
C PHE A 465 -15.70 0.01 8.81
N GLY A 466 -16.66 0.52 8.02
CA GLY A 466 -17.36 1.77 8.24
C GLY A 466 -16.46 2.98 8.37
N ALA A 467 -16.85 3.96 9.18
CA ALA A 467 -16.06 5.16 9.45
C ALA A 467 -14.74 4.86 10.19
N GLY A 468 -14.58 3.67 10.78
CA GLY A 468 -13.31 3.20 11.32
C GLY A 468 -12.22 3.10 10.26
N HIS A 469 -12.56 2.69 9.02
CA HIS A 469 -11.65 2.72 7.88
C HIS A 469 -11.09 4.12 7.63
N TYR A 470 -11.91 5.16 7.77
CA TYR A 470 -11.50 6.54 7.57
C TYR A 470 -10.61 7.04 8.71
N ALA A 471 -11.05 6.84 9.95
CA ALA A 471 -10.32 7.26 11.14
C ALA A 471 -8.94 6.61 11.30
N MET A 472 -8.77 5.40 10.75
CA MET A 472 -7.50 4.67 10.75
C MET A 472 -6.68 4.88 9.47
N CYS A 473 -6.90 5.98 8.74
CA CYS A 473 -6.17 6.33 7.52
C CYS A 473 -6.37 5.34 6.36
N GLY A 474 -7.63 5.14 5.96
CA GLY A 474 -7.96 4.43 4.72
C GLY A 474 -7.54 5.20 3.47
N LYS A 475 -7.79 4.62 2.28
CA LYS A 475 -7.28 5.13 0.99
C LYS A 475 -7.60 6.59 0.71
N ALA A 476 -8.79 7.07 1.11
CA ALA A 476 -9.24 8.45 0.90
C ALA A 476 -8.56 9.49 1.83
N TYR A 477 -7.72 9.04 2.76
CA TYR A 477 -6.98 9.90 3.68
C TYR A 477 -5.49 9.99 3.32
N ASP A 478 -5.17 9.73 2.07
CA ASP A 478 -3.86 9.92 1.44
C ASP A 478 -2.69 9.24 2.18
N PRO A 479 -2.80 7.92 2.51
CA PRO A 479 -1.61 7.21 2.96
C PRO A 479 -0.59 7.16 1.82
N ARG A 480 0.69 7.37 2.14
CA ARG A 480 1.79 7.21 1.18
C ARG A 480 1.78 5.80 0.60
N PHE A 481 1.52 4.83 1.46
CA PHE A 481 1.32 3.43 1.09
C PHE A 481 0.20 2.82 1.91
N LEU A 482 -0.56 1.92 1.28
CA LEU A 482 -1.60 1.15 1.93
C LEU A 482 -1.47 -0.33 1.55
N PHE A 483 -1.13 -1.16 2.53
CA PHE A 483 -0.95 -2.59 2.37
C PHE A 483 -2.07 -3.37 3.07
N ALA A 484 -2.24 -4.63 2.68
CA ALA A 484 -3.19 -5.54 3.33
C ALA A 484 -2.56 -6.90 3.58
N TRP A 485 -2.91 -7.54 4.69
CA TRP A 485 -2.68 -8.96 4.87
C TRP A 485 -3.72 -9.78 4.10
N PRO A 486 -3.48 -11.06 3.82
CA PRO A 486 -4.46 -11.92 3.14
C PRO A 486 -5.79 -12.06 3.89
N THR A 487 -5.78 -11.77 5.18
CA THR A 487 -6.96 -11.77 6.08
C THR A 487 -7.78 -10.49 6.04
N ALA A 488 -7.35 -9.47 5.29
CA ALA A 488 -8.03 -8.18 5.23
C ALA A 488 -9.45 -8.29 4.65
N ARG A 489 -10.38 -7.53 5.24
CA ARG A 489 -11.78 -7.43 4.83
C ARG A 489 -12.23 -5.98 4.82
N TYR A 490 -12.95 -5.58 3.78
CA TYR A 490 -13.37 -4.20 3.54
C TYR A 490 -14.87 -4.11 3.35
N ALA A 491 -15.54 -3.31 4.13
CA ALA A 491 -16.95 -2.99 3.91
C ALA A 491 -17.44 -1.80 4.72
N VAL A 492 -18.63 -1.31 4.41
CA VAL A 492 -19.33 -0.33 5.25
C VAL A 492 -19.67 -0.91 6.62
N MET A 493 -20.01 -2.22 6.66
CA MET A 493 -20.28 -2.96 7.90
C MET A 493 -19.95 -4.44 7.68
N SER A 494 -19.89 -5.25 8.75
CA SER A 494 -19.62 -6.68 8.60
C SER A 494 -20.68 -7.39 7.75
N GLY A 495 -20.27 -8.43 7.02
CA GLY A 495 -21.14 -9.12 6.04
C GLY A 495 -22.46 -9.63 6.62
N ALA A 496 -22.44 -10.14 7.86
CA ALA A 496 -23.65 -10.60 8.53
C ALA A 496 -24.63 -9.44 8.84
N SER A 497 -24.12 -8.31 9.34
CA SER A 497 -24.94 -7.13 9.64
C SER A 497 -25.50 -6.48 8.36
N ALA A 498 -24.67 -6.43 7.30
CA ALA A 498 -25.09 -5.88 6.01
C ALA A 498 -26.17 -6.77 5.35
N ALA A 499 -25.96 -8.08 5.33
CA ALA A 499 -26.93 -9.01 4.76
C ALA A 499 -28.28 -8.90 5.47
N SER A 500 -28.32 -8.89 6.81
CA SER A 500 -29.56 -8.72 7.58
C SER A 500 -30.28 -7.41 7.24
N THR A 501 -29.55 -6.29 7.23
CA THR A 501 -30.14 -4.97 6.94
C THR A 501 -30.66 -4.88 5.49
N LEU A 502 -29.90 -5.34 4.51
CA LEU A 502 -30.30 -5.30 3.11
C LEU A 502 -31.47 -6.24 2.81
N VAL A 503 -31.49 -7.41 3.45
CA VAL A 503 -32.63 -8.35 3.35
C VAL A 503 -33.89 -7.72 3.91
N GLU A 504 -33.84 -7.10 5.10
CA GLU A 504 -35.02 -6.40 5.66
C GLU A 504 -35.53 -5.28 4.72
N ILE A 505 -34.63 -4.48 4.15
CA ILE A 505 -34.99 -3.42 3.20
C ILE A 505 -35.68 -4.03 1.97
N LYS A 506 -35.11 -5.11 1.41
CA LYS A 506 -35.64 -5.77 0.22
C LYS A 506 -36.98 -6.45 0.48
N ILE A 507 -37.15 -7.09 1.65
CA ILE A 507 -38.42 -7.67 2.07
C ILE A 507 -39.48 -6.58 2.17
N ARG A 508 -39.22 -5.48 2.91
CA ARG A 508 -40.16 -4.36 3.05
C ARG A 508 -40.54 -3.73 1.69
N GLN A 509 -39.61 -3.67 0.74
CA GLN A 509 -39.85 -3.15 -0.59
C GLN A 509 -40.78 -4.09 -1.38
N LEU A 510 -40.58 -5.39 -1.31
CA LEU A 510 -41.43 -6.38 -1.99
C LEU A 510 -42.81 -6.47 -1.38
N GLU A 511 -42.92 -6.40 -0.04
CA GLU A 511 -44.21 -6.35 0.68
C GLU A 511 -45.02 -5.10 0.32
N ARG A 512 -44.37 -3.93 0.19
CA ARG A 512 -45.02 -2.71 -0.32
C ARG A 512 -45.53 -2.85 -1.75
N GLY A 513 -44.89 -3.70 -2.56
CA GLY A 513 -45.30 -4.08 -3.92
C GLY A 513 -46.39 -5.16 -3.94
N GLY A 514 -46.91 -5.60 -2.80
CA GLY A 514 -47.97 -6.60 -2.69
C GLY A 514 -47.49 -8.06 -2.77
N LYS A 515 -46.17 -8.29 -2.73
CA LYS A 515 -45.58 -9.64 -2.77
C LYS A 515 -45.19 -10.08 -1.36
N GLN A 516 -45.86 -11.09 -0.82
CA GLN A 516 -45.41 -11.77 0.40
C GLN A 516 -44.41 -12.87 0.03
N LEU A 517 -43.24 -12.84 0.68
CA LEU A 517 -42.19 -13.84 0.51
C LEU A 517 -42.34 -14.96 1.52
N SER A 518 -42.21 -16.18 1.06
CA SER A 518 -42.06 -17.35 1.93
C SER A 518 -40.73 -17.32 2.67
N ASP A 519 -40.60 -18.05 3.76
CA ASP A 519 -39.33 -18.13 4.52
C ASP A 519 -38.18 -18.72 3.69
N ALA A 520 -38.49 -19.63 2.77
CA ALA A 520 -37.51 -20.17 1.81
C ALA A 520 -36.99 -19.08 0.85
N GLU A 521 -37.89 -18.24 0.31
CA GLU A 521 -37.50 -17.11 -0.56
C GLU A 521 -36.70 -16.05 0.20
N LYS A 522 -37.06 -15.78 1.46
CA LYS A 522 -36.29 -14.87 2.34
C LYS A 522 -34.86 -15.38 2.57
N SER A 523 -34.72 -16.70 2.86
CA SER A 523 -33.42 -17.34 3.01
C SER A 523 -32.59 -17.27 1.74
N GLN A 524 -33.19 -17.56 0.59
CA GLN A 524 -32.49 -17.48 -0.70
C GLN A 524 -32.02 -16.06 -1.03
N VAL A 525 -32.83 -15.04 -0.73
CA VAL A 525 -32.43 -13.64 -0.86
C VAL A 525 -31.28 -13.29 0.09
N PHE A 526 -31.35 -13.78 1.34
CA PHE A 526 -30.28 -13.59 2.31
C PHE A 526 -28.97 -14.21 1.84
N ASP A 527 -29.00 -15.47 1.43
CA ASP A 527 -27.79 -16.19 0.98
C ASP A 527 -27.17 -15.54 -0.26
N SER A 528 -27.99 -15.10 -1.22
CA SER A 528 -27.52 -14.39 -2.41
C SER A 528 -26.84 -13.06 -2.09
N ILE A 529 -27.47 -12.25 -1.22
CA ILE A 529 -26.89 -10.96 -0.79
C ILE A 529 -25.61 -11.21 0.00
N LYS A 530 -25.62 -12.18 0.91
CA LYS A 530 -24.45 -12.52 1.73
C LYS A 530 -23.29 -12.98 0.86
N ALA A 531 -23.51 -13.86 -0.10
CA ALA A 531 -22.46 -14.34 -1.00
C ALA A 531 -21.82 -13.21 -1.82
N SER A 532 -22.64 -12.33 -2.42
CA SER A 532 -22.14 -11.16 -3.14
C SER A 532 -21.36 -10.19 -2.23
N TYR A 533 -21.81 -10.02 -1.00
CA TYR A 533 -21.15 -9.15 -0.04
C TYR A 533 -19.83 -9.74 0.44
N ASP A 534 -19.80 -11.03 0.73
CA ASP A 534 -18.59 -11.76 1.15
C ASP A 534 -17.50 -11.69 0.06
N GLU A 535 -17.87 -11.81 -1.22
CA GLU A 535 -16.96 -11.63 -2.35
C GLU A 535 -16.38 -10.19 -2.39
N GLN A 536 -17.24 -9.18 -2.26
CA GLN A 536 -16.82 -7.77 -2.33
C GLN A 536 -15.97 -7.34 -1.12
N THR A 537 -16.03 -8.05 -0.01
CA THR A 537 -15.21 -7.76 1.18
C THR A 537 -13.82 -8.38 1.12
N ASP A 538 -13.55 -9.29 0.20
CA ASP A 538 -12.27 -9.98 0.07
C ASP A 538 -11.12 -9.02 -0.27
N GLY A 539 -9.95 -9.22 0.34
CA GLY A 539 -8.77 -8.41 0.09
C GLY A 539 -8.32 -8.40 -1.38
N ARG A 540 -8.55 -9.49 -2.13
CA ARG A 540 -8.24 -9.58 -3.57
C ARG A 540 -9.18 -8.73 -4.41
N TYR A 541 -10.46 -8.66 -4.04
CA TYR A 541 -11.43 -7.75 -4.66
C TYR A 541 -11.01 -6.28 -4.49
N ALA A 542 -10.55 -5.93 -3.29
CA ALA A 542 -10.00 -4.60 -3.00
C ALA A 542 -8.72 -4.32 -3.80
N ALA A 543 -7.80 -5.29 -3.86
CA ALA A 543 -6.55 -5.17 -4.61
C ALA A 543 -6.79 -5.09 -6.13
N ALA A 544 -7.79 -5.82 -6.66
CA ALA A 544 -8.19 -5.75 -8.07
C ALA A 544 -8.60 -4.33 -8.49
N ARG A 545 -9.14 -3.55 -7.57
CA ARG A 545 -9.60 -2.17 -7.76
C ARG A 545 -8.62 -1.11 -7.26
N LEU A 546 -7.43 -1.55 -6.85
CA LEU A 546 -6.37 -0.68 -6.28
C LEU A 546 -6.83 0.11 -5.04
N TRP A 547 -7.73 -0.46 -4.23
CA TRP A 547 -8.04 0.11 -2.92
C TRP A 547 -6.87 -0.10 -1.94
N VAL A 548 -6.03 -1.10 -2.22
CA VAL A 548 -4.74 -1.32 -1.57
C VAL A 548 -3.63 -1.39 -2.62
N ASP A 549 -2.42 -1.03 -2.20
CA ASP A 549 -1.26 -1.02 -3.09
C ASP A 549 -0.65 -2.43 -3.25
N ALA A 550 -0.70 -3.28 -2.21
CA ALA A 550 -0.32 -4.68 -2.28
C ALA A 550 -0.96 -5.52 -1.17
N ILE A 551 -1.19 -6.80 -1.45
CA ILE A 551 -1.41 -7.83 -0.43
C ILE A 551 -0.02 -8.35 -0.05
N ILE A 552 0.32 -8.32 1.25
CA ILE A 552 1.66 -8.67 1.73
C ILE A 552 1.60 -9.87 2.67
N ASP A 553 2.65 -10.67 2.66
CA ASP A 553 2.86 -11.72 3.65
C ASP A 553 3.02 -11.08 5.05
N PRO A 554 2.25 -11.51 6.08
CA PRO A 554 2.38 -10.98 7.43
C PRO A 554 3.82 -10.98 7.95
N ALA A 555 4.59 -12.04 7.69
CA ALA A 555 5.98 -12.13 8.13
C ALA A 555 6.91 -11.11 7.44
N LYS A 556 6.52 -10.59 6.28
CA LYS A 556 7.26 -9.56 5.53
C LYS A 556 6.87 -8.11 5.88
N THR A 557 5.91 -7.92 6.77
CA THR A 557 5.36 -6.59 7.09
C THR A 557 6.45 -5.60 7.49
N ARG A 558 7.41 -6.02 8.33
CA ARG A 558 8.50 -5.14 8.77
C ARG A 558 9.39 -4.69 7.59
N GLU A 559 9.75 -5.59 6.69
CA GLU A 559 10.59 -5.32 5.52
C GLU A 559 9.88 -4.35 4.56
N VAL A 560 8.58 -4.57 4.32
CA VAL A 560 7.72 -3.70 3.50
C VAL A 560 7.62 -2.31 4.12
N LEU A 561 7.38 -2.21 5.42
CA LEU A 561 7.33 -0.94 6.14
C LEU A 561 8.68 -0.21 6.08
N PHE A 562 9.79 -0.93 6.21
CA PHE A 562 11.12 -0.34 6.10
C PHE A 562 11.37 0.23 4.70
N THR A 563 11.02 -0.50 3.64
CA THR A 563 11.12 0.00 2.25
C THR A 563 10.24 1.23 2.04
N ALA A 564 9.01 1.22 2.55
CA ALA A 564 8.11 2.36 2.48
C ALA A 564 8.66 3.59 3.23
N LEU A 565 9.24 3.40 4.43
CA LEU A 565 9.88 4.47 5.19
C LEU A 565 11.12 5.03 4.46
N GLN A 566 11.93 4.18 3.83
CA GLN A 566 13.04 4.63 2.98
C GLN A 566 12.53 5.48 1.82
N ALA A 567 11.44 5.08 1.19
CA ALA A 567 10.81 5.84 0.11
C ALA A 567 10.32 7.22 0.59
N THR A 568 9.63 7.27 1.74
CA THR A 568 9.13 8.53 2.30
C THR A 568 10.25 9.49 2.70
N ALA A 569 11.41 8.95 3.08
CA ALA A 569 12.58 9.75 3.45
C ALA A 569 13.27 10.46 2.28
N LEU A 570 12.92 10.15 1.03
CA LEU A 570 13.46 10.84 -0.15
C LEU A 570 12.82 12.23 -0.36
N ASN A 571 11.65 12.49 0.21
CA ASN A 571 11.02 13.81 0.12
C ASN A 571 11.41 14.69 1.31
N PRO A 572 12.25 15.72 1.11
CA PRO A 572 12.67 16.64 2.18
C PRO A 572 11.57 17.61 2.60
N GLU A 573 10.52 17.75 1.80
CA GLU A 573 9.45 18.71 2.07
C GLU A 573 8.41 18.11 2.99
N VAL A 574 8.23 18.71 4.16
CA VAL A 574 7.14 18.42 5.08
C VAL A 574 6.41 19.73 5.32
N GLU A 575 5.14 19.78 4.93
CA GLU A 575 4.30 20.94 5.14
C GLU A 575 4.11 21.20 6.64
N LYS A 576 3.92 22.47 7.00
CA LYS A 576 3.63 22.84 8.38
C LYS A 576 2.27 22.27 8.79
N PHE A 577 2.26 21.49 9.84
CA PHE A 577 1.03 20.93 10.39
C PHE A 577 0.08 22.02 10.89
N ASN A 578 -1.17 21.92 10.46
CA ASN A 578 -2.28 22.76 10.94
C ASN A 578 -3.53 21.89 11.07
N PRO A 579 -4.03 21.62 12.28
CA PRO A 579 -5.19 20.76 12.48
C PRO A 579 -6.50 21.39 12.03
N GLY A 580 -6.51 22.69 11.67
CA GLY A 580 -7.73 23.44 11.43
C GLY A 580 -8.53 23.70 12.72
N VAL A 581 -9.84 23.91 12.57
CA VAL A 581 -10.74 24.05 13.72
C VAL A 581 -11.06 22.66 14.27
N ILE A 582 -10.65 22.43 15.52
CA ILE A 582 -10.92 21.17 16.22
C ILE A 582 -12.27 21.24 16.91
N GLN A 583 -13.03 20.16 16.82
CA GLN A 583 -14.32 20.00 17.51
C GLN A 583 -14.08 19.87 19.02
N THR A 584 -14.81 20.65 19.83
CA THR A 584 -14.66 20.67 21.29
C THR A 584 -15.92 20.14 22.01
#